data_0e5a6adcf24a1af6e537dbd59bdee796
#
_entry.id   0e5a6adcf24a1af6e537dbd59bdee796
#
_cell.length_a   1.000
_cell.length_b   1.000
_cell.length_c   1.000
_cell.angle_alpha   90.00
_cell.angle_beta   90.00
_cell.angle_gamma   90.00
#
_symmetry.space_group_name_H-M   'P 1'
#
loop_
_entity.id
_entity.type
_entity.pdbx_description
1 polymer ?
#
loop_
_entity_poly.entity_id
_entity_poly.type
_entity_poly.pdbx_seq_one_letter_code
_entity_poly.pdbx_strand_id
1 'polypeptide(L)'
;YPNVDWLNEIFNDWGHNRRVNVNVRGGSEKVSYYASVSYFNETGMTVTDKSINTFDSKMKYSRYNFTTNLSIDVTPTTKVEIGAQGYLGEGNYPAISSKDLYNAAMSISPVEYPKMFFVNGEAYIPGRSTNNNFNNPYSQATRRGYDNLTKNQIYSNLRITQDLDMLTKGLKLTAMYAFDVYNEIHVHQDRAESTYYFLDTNVPYDLDGQPILQRIYTGTNVLSYKQETSGNKKTYLEASLNYDRAFGDHRVSGLFLFNQQQKLLYPKGTLEDAIPYRMMGIAGRATYSWKDRYFAEFNIGYNGAENFSPKNRYGTFPAYGVGWVIS
;
A
#
# COMPACT_ATOMS: atom_id res chain seq x y z
N TYR A 1 43.66 10.52 15.75
CA TYR A 1 42.24 10.36 15.96
C TYR A 1 41.55 10.23 14.62
N PRO A 2 40.55 9.34 14.45
CA PRO A 2 39.73 9.31 13.25
C PRO A 2 38.97 10.62 13.10
N ASN A 3 38.59 10.94 11.88
CA ASN A 3 37.70 12.06 11.56
C ASN A 3 36.72 11.56 10.47
N VAL A 4 35.63 10.95 10.90
CA VAL A 4 34.69 10.24 10.04
C VAL A 4 33.52 11.15 9.71
N ASP A 5 33.30 11.41 8.43
CA ASP A 5 32.04 12.01 7.96
C ASP A 5 30.97 10.92 7.84
N TRP A 6 30.25 10.71 8.93
CA TRP A 6 29.27 9.64 9.03
C TRP A 6 28.15 9.71 7.99
N LEU A 7 27.76 10.92 7.57
CA LEU A 7 26.70 11.05 6.55
C LEU A 7 27.20 10.56 5.18
N ASN A 8 28.41 10.93 4.78
CA ASN A 8 29.02 10.46 3.54
C ASN A 8 29.35 8.96 3.57
N GLU A 9 29.59 8.38 4.77
CA GLU A 9 29.83 6.94 4.90
C GLU A 9 28.58 6.08 4.79
N ILE A 10 27.39 6.65 4.99
CA ILE A 10 26.12 5.89 5.01
C ILE A 10 25.16 6.26 3.88
N PHE A 11 25.35 7.41 3.24
CA PHE A 11 24.53 7.84 2.11
C PHE A 11 25.36 8.15 0.88
N ASN A 12 24.84 7.75 -0.28
CA ASN A 12 25.34 8.19 -1.57
C ASN A 12 24.71 9.54 -1.93
N ASP A 13 25.38 10.33 -2.77
CA ASP A 13 24.89 11.63 -3.21
C ASP A 13 23.63 11.55 -4.08
N TRP A 14 23.38 10.40 -4.70
CA TRP A 14 22.32 10.22 -5.69
C TRP A 14 21.50 8.96 -5.48
N GLY A 15 20.18 9.12 -5.55
CA GLY A 15 19.22 8.06 -5.79
C GLY A 15 18.73 8.10 -7.24
N HIS A 16 18.21 6.99 -7.74
CA HIS A 16 17.68 6.90 -9.11
C HIS A 16 16.24 6.44 -9.10
N ASN A 17 15.41 7.05 -9.91
CA ASN A 17 14.10 6.51 -10.23
C ASN A 17 13.92 6.37 -11.76
N ARG A 18 13.10 5.39 -12.15
CA ARG A 18 12.72 5.15 -13.54
C ARG A 18 11.24 4.87 -13.59
N ARG A 19 10.56 5.44 -14.58
CA ARG A 19 9.17 5.13 -14.86
C ARG A 19 8.99 4.89 -16.35
N VAL A 20 8.32 3.77 -16.66
CA VAL A 20 7.89 3.43 -18.01
C VAL A 20 6.39 3.17 -17.96
N ASN A 21 5.66 3.69 -18.93
CA ASN A 21 4.24 3.45 -19.08
C ASN A 21 3.94 3.12 -20.53
N VAL A 22 3.19 2.05 -20.74
CA VAL A 22 2.67 1.66 -22.07
C VAL A 22 1.17 1.51 -21.93
N ASN A 23 0.41 2.09 -22.83
CA ASN A 23 -1.03 1.92 -22.86
C ASN A 23 -1.52 1.72 -24.29
N VAL A 24 -2.62 1.04 -24.40
CA VAL A 24 -3.37 0.83 -25.64
C VAL A 24 -4.84 1.10 -25.39
N ARG A 25 -5.47 1.77 -26.34
CA ARG A 25 -6.91 1.99 -26.35
C ARG A 25 -7.43 1.81 -27.77
N GLY A 26 -8.63 1.32 -27.86
CA GLY A 26 -9.29 1.13 -29.14
C GLY A 26 -10.73 0.70 -28.97
N GLY A 27 -11.38 0.44 -30.06
CA GLY A 27 -12.73 -0.04 -30.04
C GLY A 27 -13.38 -0.10 -31.42
N SER A 28 -14.59 -0.57 -31.44
CA SER A 28 -15.54 -0.56 -32.55
C SER A 28 -16.85 0.03 -32.06
N GLU A 29 -17.90 0.03 -32.89
CA GLU A 29 -19.23 0.46 -32.48
C GLU A 29 -19.78 -0.27 -31.25
N LYS A 30 -19.35 -1.53 -31.03
CA LYS A 30 -19.86 -2.38 -29.94
C LYS A 30 -18.87 -2.67 -28.83
N VAL A 31 -17.60 -2.35 -29.02
CA VAL A 31 -16.56 -2.70 -28.06
C VAL A 31 -15.62 -1.52 -27.88
N SER A 32 -15.35 -1.14 -26.65
CA SER A 32 -14.27 -0.23 -26.32
C SER A 32 -13.38 -0.83 -25.26
N TYR A 33 -12.06 -0.65 -25.41
CA TYR A 33 -11.09 -1.16 -24.47
C TYR A 33 -9.98 -0.16 -24.19
N TYR A 34 -9.46 -0.27 -23.00
CA TYR A 34 -8.25 0.41 -22.53
C TYR A 34 -7.42 -0.58 -21.73
N ALA A 35 -6.14 -0.67 -22.02
CA ALA A 35 -5.19 -1.40 -21.20
C ALA A 35 -3.91 -0.57 -21.01
N SER A 36 -3.37 -0.60 -19.80
CA SER A 36 -2.13 0.10 -19.45
C SER A 36 -1.29 -0.76 -18.52
N VAL A 37 0.01 -0.77 -18.74
CA VAL A 37 1.01 -1.33 -17.84
C VAL A 37 2.07 -0.27 -17.58
N SER A 38 2.43 -0.08 -16.31
CA SER A 38 3.53 0.80 -15.96
C SER A 38 4.49 0.12 -14.99
N TYR A 39 5.75 0.39 -15.19
CA TYR A 39 6.84 0.00 -14.31
C TYR A 39 7.44 1.24 -13.66
N PHE A 40 7.59 1.18 -12.34
CA PHE A 40 8.32 2.16 -11.55
C PHE A 40 9.42 1.44 -10.77
N ASN A 41 10.61 1.99 -10.78
CA ASN A 41 11.72 1.52 -9.97
C ASN A 41 12.44 2.70 -9.34
N GLU A 42 12.79 2.55 -8.06
CA GLU A 42 13.52 3.53 -7.28
C GLU A 42 14.66 2.84 -6.53
N THR A 43 15.81 3.49 -6.46
CA THR A 43 16.92 3.09 -5.60
C THR A 43 17.22 4.22 -4.63
N GLY A 44 17.27 3.89 -3.35
CA GLY A 44 17.61 4.85 -2.30
C GLY A 44 19.10 5.20 -2.26
N MET A 45 19.42 6.15 -1.40
CA MET A 45 20.78 6.69 -1.22
C MET A 45 21.62 5.91 -0.20
N THR A 46 21.06 4.94 0.55
CA THR A 46 21.83 4.16 1.51
C THR A 46 22.96 3.38 0.83
N VAL A 47 24.13 3.41 1.43
CA VAL A 47 25.27 2.61 0.97
C VAL A 47 25.05 1.13 1.25
N THR A 48 25.72 0.27 0.49
CA THR A 48 25.77 -1.17 0.72
C THR A 48 27.20 -1.64 0.52
N ASP A 49 27.63 -2.63 1.28
CA ASP A 49 28.94 -3.23 1.18
C ASP A 49 28.83 -4.72 0.81
N LYS A 50 28.98 -4.99 -0.48
CA LYS A 50 28.92 -6.35 -1.01
C LYS A 50 30.23 -7.13 -0.84
N SER A 51 31.31 -6.47 -0.46
CA SER A 51 32.61 -7.13 -0.24
C SER A 51 32.63 -7.93 1.05
N ILE A 52 31.77 -7.56 2.00
CA ILE A 52 31.74 -8.13 3.35
C ILE A 52 30.48 -8.97 3.61
N ASN A 53 29.41 -8.76 2.82
CA ASN A 53 28.10 -9.40 3.06
C ASN A 53 27.71 -10.37 1.94
N THR A 54 27.01 -11.43 2.32
CA THR A 54 26.34 -12.36 1.40
C THR A 54 24.95 -11.88 0.96
N PHE A 55 24.47 -10.75 1.50
CA PHE A 55 23.16 -10.15 1.20
C PHE A 55 23.30 -8.69 0.72
N ASP A 56 22.28 -8.19 0.06
CA ASP A 56 22.20 -6.80 -0.42
C ASP A 56 21.25 -5.99 0.50
N SER A 57 21.78 -5.06 1.28
CA SER A 57 20.99 -4.14 2.11
C SER A 57 20.56 -2.86 1.36
N LYS A 58 20.83 -2.77 0.05
CA LYS A 58 20.51 -1.57 -0.73
C LYS A 58 19.02 -1.32 -0.78
N MET A 59 18.61 -0.11 -0.47
CA MET A 59 17.24 0.33 -0.65
C MET A 59 16.85 0.31 -2.13
N LYS A 60 15.87 -0.53 -2.47
CA LYS A 60 15.27 -0.65 -3.81
C LYS A 60 13.78 -0.84 -3.67
N TYR A 61 13.03 -0.20 -4.55
CA TYR A 61 11.59 -0.42 -4.68
C TYR A 61 11.22 -0.54 -6.15
N SER A 62 10.46 -1.58 -6.47
CA SER A 62 9.91 -1.79 -7.81
C SER A 62 8.40 -1.93 -7.73
N ARG A 63 7.68 -1.33 -8.67
CA ARG A 63 6.23 -1.42 -8.73
C ARG A 63 5.75 -1.57 -10.16
N TYR A 64 4.95 -2.61 -10.38
CA TYR A 64 4.24 -2.86 -11.63
C TYR A 64 2.78 -2.49 -11.42
N ASN A 65 2.25 -1.55 -12.19
CA ASN A 65 0.84 -1.22 -12.18
C ASN A 65 0.21 -1.73 -13.47
N PHE A 66 -1.02 -2.18 -13.36
CA PHE A 66 -1.84 -2.54 -14.51
C PHE A 66 -3.24 -1.94 -14.38
N THR A 67 -3.83 -1.59 -15.51
CA THR A 67 -5.22 -1.15 -15.61
C THR A 67 -5.81 -1.69 -16.88
N THR A 68 -6.99 -2.29 -16.79
CA THR A 68 -7.75 -2.77 -17.92
C THR A 68 -9.21 -2.40 -17.75
N ASN A 69 -9.80 -1.80 -18.78
CA ASN A 69 -11.22 -1.52 -18.87
C ASN A 69 -11.74 -2.03 -20.22
N LEU A 70 -12.80 -2.79 -20.17
CA LEU A 70 -13.48 -3.34 -21.35
C LEU A 70 -14.96 -3.01 -21.23
N SER A 71 -15.54 -2.46 -22.27
CA SER A 71 -16.96 -2.20 -22.40
C SER A 71 -17.48 -2.83 -23.68
N ILE A 72 -18.52 -3.64 -23.58
CA ILE A 72 -19.11 -4.40 -24.68
C ILE A 72 -20.61 -4.16 -24.71
N ASP A 73 -21.12 -3.69 -25.83
CA ASP A 73 -22.54 -3.67 -26.15
C ASP A 73 -22.92 -5.05 -26.72
N VAL A 74 -23.26 -5.99 -25.81
CA VAL A 74 -23.56 -7.41 -26.17
C VAL A 74 -24.80 -7.48 -27.02
N THR A 75 -25.80 -6.65 -26.72
CA THR A 75 -27.01 -6.44 -27.52
C THR A 75 -27.29 -4.93 -27.59
N PRO A 76 -28.23 -4.46 -28.42
CA PRO A 76 -28.64 -3.05 -28.42
C PRO A 76 -29.16 -2.55 -27.06
N THR A 77 -29.52 -3.45 -26.15
CA THR A 77 -30.10 -3.13 -24.85
C THR A 77 -29.26 -3.63 -23.68
N THR A 78 -28.18 -4.38 -23.93
CA THR A 78 -27.34 -4.98 -22.88
C THR A 78 -25.90 -4.53 -23.02
N LYS A 79 -25.37 -3.86 -21.99
CA LYS A 79 -23.98 -3.46 -21.89
C LYS A 79 -23.28 -4.19 -20.76
N VAL A 80 -22.08 -4.69 -21.01
CA VAL A 80 -21.19 -5.32 -20.02
C VAL A 80 -19.92 -4.52 -19.91
N GLU A 81 -19.53 -4.17 -18.71
CA GLU A 81 -18.30 -3.44 -18.41
C GLU A 81 -17.46 -4.26 -17.42
N ILE A 82 -16.21 -4.49 -17.78
CA ILE A 82 -15.23 -5.21 -16.94
C ILE A 82 -14.07 -4.27 -16.67
N GLY A 83 -13.77 -4.05 -15.40
CA GLY A 83 -12.62 -3.27 -14.95
C GLY A 83 -11.71 -4.11 -14.06
N ALA A 84 -10.40 -4.02 -14.28
CA ALA A 84 -9.40 -4.56 -13.40
C ALA A 84 -8.21 -3.59 -13.31
N GLN A 85 -7.77 -3.28 -12.10
CA GLN A 85 -6.60 -2.44 -11.88
C GLN A 85 -5.88 -2.88 -10.61
N GLY A 86 -4.59 -2.62 -10.56
CA GLY A 86 -3.83 -2.95 -9.38
C GLY A 86 -2.35 -2.71 -9.52
N TYR A 87 -1.62 -3.19 -8.53
CA TYR A 87 -0.17 -3.16 -8.56
C TYR A 87 0.44 -4.36 -7.83
N LEU A 88 1.65 -4.69 -8.25
CA LEU A 88 2.58 -5.58 -7.58
C LEU A 88 3.80 -4.72 -7.19
N GLY A 89 4.10 -4.63 -5.90
CA GLY A 89 5.20 -3.84 -5.36
C GLY A 89 6.17 -4.71 -4.58
N GLU A 90 7.46 -4.56 -4.84
CA GLU A 90 8.54 -5.25 -4.17
C GLU A 90 9.56 -4.24 -3.67
N GLY A 91 9.87 -4.28 -2.39
CA GLY A 91 10.85 -3.44 -1.73
C GLY A 91 11.92 -4.26 -1.04
N ASN A 92 13.16 -3.79 -1.10
CA ASN A 92 14.27 -4.24 -0.27
C ASN A 92 14.84 -3.01 0.43
N TYR A 93 15.00 -3.10 1.74
CA TYR A 93 15.44 -2.00 2.58
C TYR A 93 16.53 -2.48 3.54
N PRO A 94 17.42 -1.60 4.05
CA PRO A 94 18.24 -1.93 5.21
C PRO A 94 17.37 -2.32 6.40
N ALA A 95 17.84 -3.24 7.24
CA ALA A 95 17.14 -3.63 8.49
C ALA A 95 17.19 -2.52 9.58
N ILE A 96 17.22 -1.27 9.15
CA ILE A 96 17.15 -0.06 9.98
C ILE A 96 16.40 1.02 9.20
N SER A 97 15.55 1.76 9.88
CA SER A 97 14.86 2.89 9.23
C SER A 97 15.85 4.02 8.86
N SER A 98 15.57 4.73 7.77
CA SER A 98 16.40 5.88 7.37
C SER A 98 16.47 6.96 8.46
N LYS A 99 15.39 7.12 9.25
CA LYS A 99 15.36 8.03 10.40
C LYS A 99 16.34 7.60 11.50
N ASP A 100 16.34 6.30 11.85
CA ASP A 100 17.22 5.79 12.92
C ASP A 100 18.66 5.77 12.47
N LEU A 101 18.92 5.48 11.19
CA LEU A 101 20.25 5.55 10.60
C LEU A 101 20.79 6.99 10.61
N TYR A 102 19.98 7.97 10.23
CA TYR A 102 20.32 9.38 10.31
C TYR A 102 20.61 9.82 11.77
N ASN A 103 19.74 9.44 12.71
CA ASN A 103 19.93 9.71 14.12
C ASN A 103 21.22 9.10 14.67
N ALA A 104 21.56 7.88 14.26
CA ALA A 104 22.81 7.23 14.62
C ALA A 104 24.03 8.05 14.13
N ALA A 105 24.00 8.50 12.88
CA ALA A 105 25.07 9.32 12.31
C ALA A 105 25.24 10.67 13.00
N MET A 106 24.13 11.30 13.42
CA MET A 106 24.14 12.61 14.09
C MET A 106 24.48 12.54 15.57
N SER A 107 24.33 11.38 16.20
CA SER A 107 24.58 11.20 17.63
C SER A 107 25.99 10.73 17.99
N ILE A 108 26.76 10.30 17.00
CA ILE A 108 28.12 9.82 17.21
C ILE A 108 29.16 10.88 16.86
N SER A 109 30.20 10.99 17.71
CA SER A 109 31.31 11.90 17.43
C SER A 109 32.15 11.42 16.23
N PRO A 110 32.55 12.29 15.30
CA PRO A 110 33.46 11.95 14.19
C PRO A 110 34.79 11.36 14.64
N VAL A 111 35.22 11.69 15.84
CA VAL A 111 36.52 11.26 16.40
C VAL A 111 36.41 10.07 17.36
N GLU A 112 35.23 9.50 17.54
CA GLU A 112 35.00 8.43 18.51
C GLU A 112 35.73 7.14 18.11
N TYR A 113 35.58 6.69 16.87
CA TYR A 113 36.26 5.52 16.29
C TYR A 113 36.21 5.58 14.75
N PRO A 114 37.08 4.79 14.07
CA PRO A 114 37.06 4.71 12.60
C PRO A 114 35.80 3.98 12.11
N LYS A 115 35.53 4.07 10.83
CA LYS A 115 34.44 3.31 10.17
C LYS A 115 34.53 1.80 10.45
N MET A 116 35.74 1.24 10.32
CA MET A 116 36.07 -0.14 10.61
C MET A 116 37.50 -0.22 11.16
N PHE A 117 37.79 -1.17 12.05
CA PHE A 117 39.16 -1.57 12.38
C PHE A 117 39.59 -2.68 11.41
N PHE A 118 40.86 -2.72 11.11
CA PHE A 118 41.48 -3.81 10.36
C PHE A 118 42.66 -4.37 11.14
N VAL A 119 42.65 -5.68 11.38
CA VAL A 119 43.75 -6.42 12.02
C VAL A 119 44.10 -7.58 11.11
N ASN A 120 45.33 -7.63 10.60
CA ASN A 120 45.80 -8.66 9.66
C ASN A 120 44.87 -8.87 8.45
N GLY A 121 44.22 -7.80 7.96
CA GLY A 121 43.29 -7.81 6.82
C GLY A 121 41.84 -8.21 7.17
N GLU A 122 41.58 -8.62 8.41
CA GLU A 122 40.21 -8.86 8.87
C GLU A 122 39.55 -7.58 9.39
N ALA A 123 38.28 -7.41 9.07
CA ALA A 123 37.49 -6.24 9.43
C ALA A 123 36.74 -6.46 10.74
N TYR A 124 36.88 -5.54 11.69
CA TYR A 124 36.23 -5.54 13.00
C TYR A 124 35.35 -4.29 13.16
N ILE A 125 34.13 -4.48 13.65
CA ILE A 125 33.17 -3.39 13.85
C ILE A 125 33.53 -2.60 15.10
N PRO A 126 33.83 -1.30 15.02
CA PRO A 126 34.04 -0.46 16.18
C PRO A 126 32.75 -0.28 16.96
N GLY A 127 32.84 -0.31 18.30
CA GLY A 127 31.71 0.01 19.18
C GLY A 127 32.12 0.01 20.64
N ARG A 128 31.50 0.92 21.44
CA ARG A 128 31.78 1.09 22.88
C ARG A 128 30.64 0.64 23.79
N SER A 129 29.46 0.34 23.22
CA SER A 129 28.30 -0.08 24.01
C SER A 129 28.33 -1.57 24.29
N THR A 130 28.15 -1.93 25.55
CA THR A 130 28.02 -3.31 26.01
C THR A 130 26.59 -3.87 25.87
N ASN A 131 25.59 -2.99 25.74
CA ASN A 131 24.18 -3.41 25.76
C ASN A 131 23.60 -3.77 24.40
N ASN A 132 24.16 -3.32 23.34
CA ASN A 132 24.04 -3.75 21.97
C ASN A 132 24.79 -2.72 21.10
N ASN A 133 24.90 -2.96 19.84
CA ASN A 133 25.82 -2.41 19.00
C ASN A 133 25.38 -1.35 18.04
N PHE A 134 24.37 -0.62 18.37
CA PHE A 134 23.79 0.27 17.38
C PHE A 134 24.49 1.64 17.24
N ASN A 135 25.75 1.75 17.60
CA ASN A 135 26.45 3.02 17.59
C ASN A 135 27.35 3.24 16.36
N ASN A 136 27.59 2.24 15.53
CA ASN A 136 28.34 2.42 14.28
C ASN A 136 27.38 2.57 13.10
N PRO A 137 27.17 3.77 12.56
CA PRO A 137 26.18 4.00 11.48
C PRO A 137 26.47 3.21 10.22
N TYR A 138 27.75 3.06 9.84
CA TYR A 138 28.14 2.29 8.67
C TYR A 138 27.79 0.79 8.82
N SER A 139 28.08 0.21 9.96
CA SER A 139 27.73 -1.19 10.24
C SER A 139 26.20 -1.37 10.22
N GLN A 140 25.44 -0.43 10.77
CA GLN A 140 23.98 -0.48 10.74
C GLN A 140 23.43 -0.40 9.32
N ALA A 141 23.99 0.45 8.48
CA ALA A 141 23.54 0.59 7.08
C ALA A 141 23.87 -0.66 6.25
N THR A 142 25.05 -1.27 6.48
CA THR A 142 25.60 -2.26 5.55
C THR A 142 25.56 -3.69 6.08
N ARG A 143 25.63 -3.93 7.39
CA ARG A 143 25.86 -5.25 7.99
C ARG A 143 24.75 -5.78 8.87
N ARG A 144 23.82 -4.93 9.29
CA ARG A 144 22.73 -5.30 10.18
C ARG A 144 21.76 -6.31 9.57
N GLY A 145 21.53 -6.23 8.26
CA GLY A 145 20.59 -7.08 7.57
C GLY A 145 19.73 -6.33 6.56
N TYR A 146 18.57 -6.88 6.24
CA TYR A 146 17.65 -6.32 5.27
C TYR A 146 16.19 -6.68 5.55
N ASP A 147 15.30 -5.85 5.03
CA ASP A 147 13.86 -6.01 5.08
C ASP A 147 13.31 -6.16 3.66
N ASN A 148 12.59 -7.26 3.40
CA ASN A 148 11.84 -7.42 2.16
C ASN A 148 10.36 -7.13 2.39
N LEU A 149 9.81 -6.29 1.52
CA LEU A 149 8.43 -5.88 1.55
C LEU A 149 7.76 -6.20 0.21
N THR A 150 6.73 -7.05 0.23
CA THR A 150 5.89 -7.32 -0.94
C THR A 150 4.50 -6.78 -0.68
N LYS A 151 3.98 -5.95 -1.58
CA LYS A 151 2.62 -5.38 -1.53
C LYS A 151 1.89 -5.61 -2.83
N ASN A 152 0.73 -6.22 -2.74
CA ASN A 152 -0.12 -6.49 -3.89
C ASN A 152 -1.52 -5.96 -3.65
N GLN A 153 -2.05 -5.20 -4.61
CA GLN A 153 -3.41 -4.69 -4.57
C GLN A 153 -4.09 -4.93 -5.92
N ILE A 154 -5.26 -5.54 -5.87
CA ILE A 154 -6.10 -5.76 -7.05
C ILE A 154 -7.49 -5.23 -6.75
N TYR A 155 -8.03 -4.42 -7.65
CA TYR A 155 -9.41 -3.99 -7.70
C TYR A 155 -10.03 -4.52 -8.98
N SER A 156 -11.19 -5.15 -8.90
CA SER A 156 -11.89 -5.64 -10.07
C SER A 156 -13.39 -5.39 -9.95
N ASN A 157 -14.03 -5.12 -11.07
CA ASN A 157 -15.48 -5.00 -11.15
C ASN A 157 -16.02 -5.56 -12.44
N LEU A 158 -17.23 -6.09 -12.34
CA LEU A 158 -18.09 -6.47 -13.45
C LEU A 158 -19.40 -5.73 -13.29
N ARG A 159 -19.78 -4.94 -14.29
CA ARG A 159 -21.07 -4.24 -14.34
C ARG A 159 -21.84 -4.70 -15.56
N ILE A 160 -23.13 -4.95 -15.36
CA ILE A 160 -24.07 -5.29 -16.43
C ILE A 160 -25.18 -4.26 -16.36
N THR A 161 -25.45 -3.59 -17.47
CA THR A 161 -26.56 -2.65 -17.62
C THR A 161 -27.51 -3.19 -18.67
N GLN A 162 -28.79 -3.34 -18.32
CA GLN A 162 -29.86 -3.78 -19.20
C GLN A 162 -30.86 -2.64 -19.34
N ASP A 163 -31.06 -2.19 -20.57
CA ASP A 163 -32.13 -1.28 -20.92
C ASP A 163 -33.46 -2.04 -20.98
N LEU A 164 -34.45 -1.57 -20.26
CA LEU A 164 -35.78 -2.19 -20.12
C LEU A 164 -36.90 -1.34 -20.77
N ASP A 165 -36.55 -0.55 -21.78
CA ASP A 165 -37.51 0.24 -22.54
C ASP A 165 -38.69 -0.56 -23.13
N MET A 166 -38.46 -1.89 -23.32
CA MET A 166 -39.51 -2.84 -23.72
C MET A 166 -40.65 -2.96 -22.67
N LEU A 167 -40.33 -2.73 -21.40
CA LEU A 167 -41.34 -2.73 -20.32
C LEU A 167 -41.90 -1.37 -20.11
N THR A 168 -41.07 -0.34 -19.99
CA THR A 168 -41.43 1.07 -19.93
C THR A 168 -40.24 1.92 -20.30
N LYS A 169 -40.49 2.93 -21.17
CA LYS A 169 -39.42 3.85 -21.64
C LYS A 169 -38.72 4.54 -20.47
N GLY A 170 -37.40 4.54 -20.50
CA GLY A 170 -36.55 5.17 -19.51
C GLY A 170 -36.21 4.29 -18.28
N LEU A 171 -36.58 3.01 -18.30
CA LEU A 171 -36.25 2.05 -17.25
C LEU A 171 -34.93 1.33 -17.57
N LYS A 172 -34.01 1.28 -16.59
CA LYS A 172 -32.73 0.58 -16.70
C LYS A 172 -32.44 -0.23 -15.43
N LEU A 173 -31.98 -1.45 -15.60
CA LEU A 173 -31.45 -2.29 -14.54
C LEU A 173 -29.94 -2.30 -14.65
N THR A 174 -29.24 -2.06 -13.55
CA THR A 174 -27.79 -2.20 -13.45
C THR A 174 -27.46 -3.15 -12.32
N ALA A 175 -26.57 -4.11 -12.56
CA ALA A 175 -26.00 -4.97 -11.54
C ALA A 175 -24.47 -4.83 -11.59
N MET A 176 -23.83 -4.77 -10.42
CA MET A 176 -22.38 -4.67 -10.31
C MET A 176 -21.86 -5.61 -9.21
N TYR A 177 -20.79 -6.33 -9.52
CA TYR A 177 -20.03 -7.09 -8.57
C TYR A 177 -18.57 -6.59 -8.59
N ALA A 178 -18.02 -6.26 -7.42
CA ALA A 178 -16.63 -5.86 -7.29
C ALA A 178 -15.92 -6.76 -6.27
N PHE A 179 -14.65 -7.01 -6.56
CA PHE A 179 -13.78 -7.86 -5.76
C PHE A 179 -12.40 -7.21 -5.63
N ASP A 180 -12.02 -6.91 -4.39
CA ASP A 180 -10.76 -6.25 -4.08
C ASP A 180 -9.93 -7.16 -3.16
N VAL A 181 -8.64 -7.24 -3.43
CA VAL A 181 -7.68 -7.97 -2.59
C VAL A 181 -6.46 -7.09 -2.35
N TYR A 182 -6.06 -7.01 -1.10
CA TYR A 182 -4.78 -6.47 -0.67
C TYR A 182 -4.01 -7.54 0.09
N ASN A 183 -2.72 -7.65 -0.19
CA ASN A 183 -1.80 -8.52 0.53
C ASN A 183 -0.47 -7.81 0.72
N GLU A 184 0.06 -7.90 1.94
CA GLU A 184 1.37 -7.39 2.32
C GLU A 184 2.13 -8.47 3.07
N ILE A 185 3.36 -8.71 2.67
CA ILE A 185 4.30 -9.62 3.31
C ILE A 185 5.55 -8.80 3.63
N HIS A 186 5.93 -8.80 4.89
CA HIS A 186 7.13 -8.14 5.38
C HIS A 186 8.04 -9.20 6.01
N VAL A 187 9.24 -9.35 5.47
CA VAL A 187 10.25 -10.28 5.97
C VAL A 187 11.42 -9.48 6.52
N HIS A 188 11.62 -9.59 7.82
CA HIS A 188 12.73 -8.98 8.54
C HIS A 188 13.83 -9.99 8.72
N GLN A 189 15.04 -9.63 8.34
CA GLN A 189 16.25 -10.43 8.56
C GLN A 189 17.34 -9.51 9.10
N ASP A 190 17.58 -9.57 10.39
CA ASP A 190 18.55 -8.72 11.06
C ASP A 190 19.47 -9.50 12.00
N ARG A 191 20.58 -8.89 12.33
CA ARG A 191 21.56 -9.38 13.30
C ARG A 191 22.25 -8.22 14.01
N ALA A 192 22.80 -8.51 15.17
CA ALA A 192 23.76 -7.63 15.83
C ALA A 192 25.10 -8.37 15.90
N GLU A 193 26.08 -7.90 15.13
CA GLU A 193 27.43 -8.49 15.14
C GLU A 193 28.23 -8.05 16.36
N SER A 194 29.28 -8.79 16.69
CA SER A 194 30.20 -8.42 17.76
C SER A 194 30.91 -7.11 17.47
N THR A 195 31.12 -6.29 18.50
CA THR A 195 31.87 -5.04 18.38
C THR A 195 33.12 -5.05 19.23
N TYR A 196 34.06 -4.24 18.81
CA TYR A 196 35.41 -4.17 19.35
C TYR A 196 35.83 -2.72 19.60
N TYR A 197 36.65 -2.52 20.62
CA TYR A 197 37.30 -1.26 20.88
C TYR A 197 38.72 -1.49 21.39
N PHE A 198 39.52 -0.44 21.50
CA PHE A 198 40.89 -0.56 22.02
C PHE A 198 40.90 -1.19 23.40
N LEU A 199 41.83 -2.13 23.62
CA LEU A 199 42.04 -2.73 24.92
C LEU A 199 42.59 -1.70 25.93
N ASP A 200 43.54 -0.89 25.49
CA ASP A 200 44.07 0.23 26.21
C ASP A 200 44.17 1.45 25.28
N THR A 201 43.50 2.54 25.65
CA THR A 201 43.51 3.79 24.87
C THR A 201 44.83 4.52 24.95
N ASN A 202 45.71 4.24 25.93
CA ASN A 202 47.04 4.78 26.02
C ASN A 202 48.07 4.06 25.15
N VAL A 203 47.82 2.76 24.87
CA VAL A 203 48.62 1.93 23.98
C VAL A 203 47.72 1.25 22.98
N PRO A 204 47.15 2.00 22.04
CA PRO A 204 46.10 1.48 21.13
C PRO A 204 46.64 0.58 20.02
N TYR A 205 47.93 0.63 19.72
CA TYR A 205 48.56 -0.13 18.64
C TYR A 205 49.75 -0.92 19.14
N ASP A 206 50.01 -2.07 18.54
CA ASP A 206 51.20 -2.88 18.73
C ASP A 206 52.44 -2.30 17.99
N LEU A 207 53.58 -3.04 18.07
CA LEU A 207 54.82 -2.64 17.42
C LEU A 207 54.73 -2.65 15.88
N ASP A 208 53.80 -3.41 15.32
CA ASP A 208 53.57 -3.55 13.88
C ASP A 208 52.51 -2.56 13.39
N GLY A 209 52.01 -1.66 14.28
CA GLY A 209 50.99 -0.64 13.98
C GLY A 209 49.58 -1.21 13.87
N GLN A 210 49.32 -2.45 14.33
CA GLN A 210 48.02 -3.06 14.35
C GLN A 210 47.24 -2.63 15.59
N PRO A 211 45.91 -2.33 15.50
CA PRO A 211 45.12 -1.99 16.68
C PRO A 211 44.97 -3.17 17.64
N ILE A 212 45.24 -2.94 18.92
CA ILE A 212 45.04 -3.92 19.98
C ILE A 212 43.59 -3.81 20.47
N LEU A 213 42.75 -4.73 20.05
CA LEU A 213 41.30 -4.69 20.26
C LEU A 213 40.84 -5.67 21.34
N GLN A 214 39.83 -5.23 22.10
CA GLN A 214 39.02 -6.13 22.95
C GLN A 214 37.57 -6.15 22.42
N ARG A 215 36.90 -7.30 22.63
CA ARG A 215 35.49 -7.42 22.31
C ARG A 215 34.67 -6.70 23.39
N ILE A 216 33.83 -5.76 22.98
CA ILE A 216 32.95 -4.99 23.86
C ILE A 216 31.56 -5.62 23.91
N TYR A 217 31.04 -6.02 22.76
CA TYR A 217 29.75 -6.69 22.65
C TYR A 217 29.91 -8.03 21.93
N THR A 218 29.29 -9.07 22.47
CA THR A 218 29.24 -10.39 21.82
C THR A 218 27.92 -10.54 21.08
N GLY A 219 27.98 -10.54 19.77
CA GLY A 219 26.85 -10.69 18.86
C GLY A 219 26.89 -11.99 18.08
N THR A 220 26.12 -12.03 17.01
CA THR A 220 25.99 -13.19 16.11
C THR A 220 26.15 -12.77 14.65
N ASN A 221 26.72 -13.66 13.84
CA ASN A 221 26.81 -13.50 12.40
C ASN A 221 25.60 -14.11 11.67
N VAL A 222 24.68 -14.77 12.39
CA VAL A 222 23.49 -15.39 11.83
C VAL A 222 22.37 -14.37 11.81
N LEU A 223 21.73 -14.19 10.64
CA LEU A 223 20.54 -13.37 10.52
C LEU A 223 19.36 -14.04 11.23
N SER A 224 18.61 -13.25 11.97
CA SER A 224 17.27 -13.64 12.45
C SER A 224 16.30 -13.75 11.26
N TYR A 225 15.16 -14.35 11.49
CA TYR A 225 14.07 -14.37 10.51
C TYR A 225 12.76 -14.11 11.22
N LYS A 226 12.05 -13.08 10.77
CA LYS A 226 10.69 -12.77 11.20
C LYS A 226 9.86 -12.42 9.98
N GLN A 227 8.71 -13.07 9.82
CA GLN A 227 7.76 -12.74 8.76
C GLN A 227 6.46 -12.22 9.37
N GLU A 228 6.01 -11.09 8.84
CA GLU A 228 4.70 -10.51 9.13
C GLU A 228 3.88 -10.50 7.84
N THR A 229 2.62 -10.86 7.96
CA THR A 229 1.68 -10.84 6.84
C THR A 229 0.44 -10.07 7.24
N SER A 230 -0.04 -9.22 6.34
CA SER A 230 -1.33 -8.56 6.49
C SER A 230 -2.04 -8.49 5.16
N GLY A 231 -3.35 -8.34 5.20
CA GLY A 231 -4.13 -8.24 3.99
C GLY A 231 -5.62 -8.11 4.26
N ASN A 232 -6.35 -7.90 3.20
CA ASN A 232 -7.80 -7.93 3.24
C ASN A 232 -8.39 -8.37 1.91
N LYS A 233 -9.62 -8.87 1.98
CA LYS A 233 -10.48 -9.18 0.86
C LYS A 233 -11.79 -8.43 1.05
N LYS A 234 -12.20 -7.69 0.02
CA LYS A 234 -13.49 -7.00 0.00
C LYS A 234 -14.30 -7.48 -1.18
N THR A 235 -15.57 -7.78 -0.95
CA THR A 235 -16.55 -8.04 -2.00
C THR A 235 -17.68 -7.01 -1.89
N TYR A 236 -18.18 -6.56 -3.03
CA TYR A 236 -19.27 -5.62 -3.12
C TYR A 236 -20.24 -6.08 -4.20
N LEU A 237 -21.51 -6.14 -3.87
CA LEU A 237 -22.62 -6.41 -4.78
C LEU A 237 -23.57 -5.23 -4.76
N GLU A 238 -23.99 -4.79 -5.94
CA GLU A 238 -24.97 -3.73 -6.13
C GLU A 238 -25.95 -4.12 -7.21
N ALA A 239 -27.22 -3.82 -7.00
CA ALA A 239 -28.24 -3.86 -8.03
C ALA A 239 -29.09 -2.58 -7.93
N SER A 240 -29.33 -1.93 -9.07
CA SER A 240 -30.14 -0.72 -9.12
C SER A 240 -31.13 -0.74 -10.27
N LEU A 241 -32.32 -0.24 -10.01
CA LEU A 241 -33.36 0.04 -10.99
C LEU A 241 -33.50 1.55 -11.11
N ASN A 242 -33.22 2.08 -12.28
CA ASN A 242 -33.27 3.48 -12.60
C ASN A 242 -34.40 3.76 -13.57
N TYR A 243 -35.19 4.78 -13.30
CA TYR A 243 -36.25 5.24 -14.19
C TYR A 243 -36.08 6.75 -14.42
N ASP A 244 -36.14 7.18 -15.67
CA ASP A 244 -36.11 8.60 -16.03
C ASP A 244 -37.00 8.83 -17.28
N ARG A 245 -38.03 9.63 -17.15
CA ARG A 245 -38.95 9.92 -18.27
C ARG A 245 -39.59 11.30 -18.17
N ALA A 246 -39.66 11.94 -19.33
CA ALA A 246 -40.41 13.19 -19.51
C ALA A 246 -41.81 12.90 -20.09
N PHE A 247 -42.79 13.61 -19.58
CA PHE A 247 -44.21 13.60 -20.01
C PHE A 247 -44.63 15.05 -20.25
N GLY A 248 -44.36 15.58 -21.44
CA GLY A 248 -44.55 17.02 -21.72
C GLY A 248 -43.65 17.86 -20.82
N ASP A 249 -44.26 18.80 -20.07
CA ASP A 249 -43.57 19.69 -19.13
C ASP A 249 -43.17 19.01 -17.82
N HIS A 250 -43.51 17.74 -17.60
CA HIS A 250 -43.26 16.99 -16.37
C HIS A 250 -42.14 15.99 -16.58
N ARG A 251 -41.16 15.96 -15.69
CA ARG A 251 -40.13 14.93 -15.66
C ARG A 251 -40.15 14.19 -14.34
N VAL A 252 -40.15 12.89 -14.40
CA VAL A 252 -40.12 11.99 -13.24
C VAL A 252 -38.87 11.13 -13.33
N SER A 253 -38.08 11.07 -12.25
CA SER A 253 -37.04 10.04 -12.14
C SER A 253 -37.12 9.29 -10.82
N GLY A 254 -36.66 8.08 -10.84
CA GLY A 254 -36.62 7.20 -9.68
C GLY A 254 -35.39 6.31 -9.68
N LEU A 255 -34.91 5.99 -8.49
CA LEU A 255 -33.85 5.04 -8.25
C LEU A 255 -34.29 4.10 -7.12
N PHE A 256 -34.16 2.81 -7.33
CA PHE A 256 -34.13 1.81 -6.28
C PHE A 256 -32.79 1.13 -6.31
N LEU A 257 -32.06 1.10 -5.19
CA LEU A 257 -30.73 0.57 -5.05
C LEU A 257 -30.70 -0.46 -3.91
N PHE A 258 -30.11 -1.61 -4.17
CA PHE A 258 -29.65 -2.57 -3.18
C PHE A 258 -28.14 -2.66 -3.24
N ASN A 259 -27.48 -2.67 -2.07
CA ASN A 259 -26.04 -2.97 -1.99
C ASN A 259 -25.72 -3.86 -0.81
N GLN A 260 -24.65 -4.63 -0.97
CA GLN A 260 -24.09 -5.47 0.08
C GLN A 260 -22.56 -5.44 -0.04
N GLN A 261 -21.89 -5.31 1.11
CA GLN A 261 -20.43 -5.33 1.20
C GLN A 261 -19.99 -6.28 2.29
N GLN A 262 -18.90 -7.00 2.01
CA GLN A 262 -18.20 -7.81 2.99
C GLN A 262 -16.71 -7.52 2.93
N LYS A 263 -16.08 -7.31 4.10
CA LYS A 263 -14.62 -7.17 4.23
C LYS A 263 -14.10 -8.20 5.21
N LEU A 264 -13.06 -8.92 4.82
CA LEU A 264 -12.29 -9.86 5.63
C LEU A 264 -10.88 -9.32 5.83
N LEU A 265 -10.36 -9.39 7.05
CA LEU A 265 -8.98 -9.04 7.37
C LEU A 265 -8.14 -10.31 7.56
N TYR A 266 -6.85 -10.24 7.26
CA TYR A 266 -5.87 -11.31 7.41
C TYR A 266 -4.54 -10.76 7.95
N PRO A 267 -3.80 -11.48 8.83
CA PRO A 267 -4.21 -12.70 9.50
C PRO A 267 -5.31 -12.42 10.53
N LYS A 268 -6.01 -13.47 10.93
CA LYS A 268 -7.02 -13.40 11.97
C LYS A 268 -6.31 -13.64 13.31
N GLY A 269 -6.06 -12.56 14.06
CA GLY A 269 -5.35 -12.62 15.35
C GLY A 269 -6.27 -13.03 16.51
N THR A 270 -7.53 -12.61 16.45
CA THR A 270 -8.56 -12.87 17.48
C THR A 270 -9.81 -13.46 16.86
N LEU A 271 -10.75 -13.93 17.72
CA LEU A 271 -12.05 -14.40 17.25
C LEU A 271 -12.86 -13.27 16.63
N GLU A 272 -12.74 -12.05 17.15
CA GLU A 272 -13.40 -10.86 16.61
C GLU A 272 -12.88 -10.55 15.20
N ASP A 273 -11.57 -10.63 14.96
CA ASP A 273 -10.97 -10.43 13.63
C ASP A 273 -11.40 -11.52 12.62
N ALA A 274 -11.86 -12.67 13.13
CA ALA A 274 -12.36 -13.74 12.28
C ALA A 274 -13.75 -13.43 11.71
N ILE A 275 -14.49 -12.49 12.31
CA ILE A 275 -15.83 -12.10 11.88
C ILE A 275 -15.72 -11.11 10.72
N PRO A 276 -16.34 -11.40 9.56
CA PRO A 276 -16.35 -10.44 8.45
C PRO A 276 -17.08 -9.16 8.82
N TYR A 277 -16.58 -8.02 8.39
CA TYR A 277 -17.33 -6.77 8.43
C TYR A 277 -18.36 -6.77 7.29
N ARG A 278 -19.66 -6.87 7.62
CA ARG A 278 -20.74 -6.90 6.64
C ARG A 278 -21.64 -5.69 6.79
N MET A 279 -21.95 -5.09 5.65
CA MET A 279 -22.91 -3.99 5.53
C MET A 279 -23.88 -4.30 4.40
N MET A 280 -25.13 -3.91 4.57
CA MET A 280 -26.18 -4.03 3.56
C MET A 280 -27.03 -2.75 3.59
N GLY A 281 -27.46 -2.34 2.42
CA GLY A 281 -28.29 -1.15 2.29
C GLY A 281 -29.33 -1.29 1.18
N ILE A 282 -30.45 -0.62 1.40
CA ILE A 282 -31.46 -0.33 0.37
C ILE A 282 -31.64 1.18 0.34
N ALA A 283 -31.68 1.77 -0.85
CA ALA A 283 -31.94 3.18 -1.03
C ALA A 283 -33.02 3.40 -2.09
N GLY A 284 -33.91 4.33 -1.83
CA GLY A 284 -34.90 4.83 -2.78
C GLY A 284 -34.73 6.31 -2.99
N ARG A 285 -34.87 6.76 -4.24
CA ARG A 285 -34.92 8.17 -4.62
C ARG A 285 -36.05 8.39 -5.61
N ALA A 286 -36.81 9.44 -5.43
CA ALA A 286 -37.80 9.93 -6.40
C ALA A 286 -37.58 11.41 -6.62
N THR A 287 -37.54 11.82 -7.89
CA THR A 287 -37.47 13.25 -8.25
C THR A 287 -38.56 13.59 -9.23
N TYR A 288 -39.02 14.83 -9.13
CA TYR A 288 -40.03 15.38 -10.01
C TYR A 288 -39.62 16.80 -10.38
N SER A 289 -39.77 17.13 -11.67
CA SER A 289 -39.66 18.50 -12.11
C SER A 289 -40.84 18.90 -13.00
N TRP A 290 -41.26 20.17 -12.91
CA TRP A 290 -42.28 20.77 -13.75
C TRP A 290 -41.73 22.01 -14.44
N LYS A 291 -41.78 21.98 -15.78
CA LYS A 291 -41.28 23.04 -16.68
C LYS A 291 -39.83 23.42 -16.42
N ASP A 292 -39.01 22.47 -15.90
CA ASP A 292 -37.64 22.70 -15.46
C ASP A 292 -37.50 23.93 -14.52
N ARG A 293 -38.60 24.28 -13.86
CA ARG A 293 -38.70 25.45 -12.97
C ARG A 293 -38.97 25.06 -11.52
N TYR A 294 -39.77 24.04 -11.28
CA TYR A 294 -40.10 23.55 -9.95
C TYR A 294 -39.59 22.13 -9.79
N PHE A 295 -38.93 21.88 -8.67
CA PHE A 295 -38.26 20.59 -8.38
C PHE A 295 -38.69 20.11 -7.01
N ALA A 296 -38.90 18.82 -6.91
CA ALA A 296 -39.08 18.09 -5.64
C ALA A 296 -38.26 16.81 -5.66
N GLU A 297 -37.68 16.49 -4.54
CA GLU A 297 -36.87 15.28 -4.37
C GLU A 297 -37.18 14.63 -3.02
N PHE A 298 -37.28 13.32 -3.03
CA PHE A 298 -37.37 12.50 -1.83
C PHE A 298 -36.35 11.37 -1.91
N ASN A 299 -35.59 11.17 -0.83
CA ASN A 299 -34.64 10.09 -0.66
C ASN A 299 -34.93 9.34 0.62
N ILE A 300 -34.74 8.03 0.60
CA ILE A 300 -34.80 7.18 1.78
C ILE A 300 -33.69 6.15 1.71
N GLY A 301 -32.91 6.03 2.77
CA GLY A 301 -31.92 4.96 2.97
C GLY A 301 -32.32 4.08 4.13
N TYR A 302 -32.14 2.78 3.97
CA TYR A 302 -32.28 1.78 5.02
C TYR A 302 -31.00 0.95 5.03
N ASN A 303 -30.11 1.24 5.98
CA ASN A 303 -28.76 0.69 6.01
C ASN A 303 -28.51 -0.03 7.31
N GLY A 304 -27.74 -1.13 7.23
CA GLY A 304 -27.36 -1.92 8.40
C GLY A 304 -25.95 -2.44 8.32
N ALA A 305 -25.35 -2.66 9.51
CA ALA A 305 -24.03 -3.25 9.67
C ALA A 305 -24.05 -4.28 10.80
N GLU A 306 -23.31 -5.38 10.61
CA GLU A 306 -23.22 -6.46 11.60
C GLU A 306 -22.46 -6.07 12.87
N ASN A 307 -21.78 -4.93 12.89
CA ASN A 307 -21.11 -4.39 14.06
C ASN A 307 -22.09 -3.96 15.18
N PHE A 308 -23.37 -3.82 14.84
CA PHE A 308 -24.42 -3.48 15.78
C PHE A 308 -25.22 -4.72 16.22
N SER A 309 -25.75 -4.67 17.43
CA SER A 309 -26.64 -5.74 17.92
C SER A 309 -27.84 -5.93 16.98
N PRO A 310 -28.44 -7.13 16.91
CA PRO A 310 -29.54 -7.42 15.97
C PRO A 310 -30.71 -6.42 16.03
N LYS A 311 -31.03 -5.90 17.23
CA LYS A 311 -32.12 -4.93 17.42
C LYS A 311 -31.81 -3.53 16.89
N ASN A 312 -30.53 -3.13 16.84
CA ASN A 312 -30.06 -1.80 16.46
C ASN A 312 -29.24 -1.83 15.17
N ARG A 313 -29.29 -2.93 14.43
CA ARG A 313 -28.46 -3.17 13.25
C ARG A 313 -28.80 -2.28 12.07
N TYR A 314 -30.09 -1.92 11.91
CA TYR A 314 -30.60 -1.16 10.78
C TYR A 314 -31.13 0.19 11.22
N GLY A 315 -30.85 1.22 10.40
CA GLY A 315 -31.37 2.57 10.56
C GLY A 315 -32.03 3.07 9.29
N THR A 316 -33.05 3.91 9.42
CA THR A 316 -33.76 4.56 8.32
C THR A 316 -33.36 6.03 8.27
N PHE A 317 -33.02 6.52 7.07
CA PHE A 317 -32.48 7.86 6.84
C PHE A 317 -33.26 8.57 5.71
N PRO A 318 -34.39 9.23 6.00
CA PRO A 318 -35.13 10.00 5.01
C PRO A 318 -34.48 11.38 4.79
N ALA A 319 -34.56 11.88 3.54
CA ALA A 319 -34.24 13.27 3.18
C ALA A 319 -35.18 13.76 2.09
N TYR A 320 -35.47 15.05 2.07
CA TYR A 320 -36.29 15.67 1.06
C TYR A 320 -35.77 17.06 0.70
N GLY A 321 -36.10 17.49 -0.51
CA GLY A 321 -35.70 18.80 -1.02
C GLY A 321 -36.76 19.35 -1.99
N VAL A 322 -36.85 20.66 -2.02
CA VAL A 322 -37.67 21.40 -3.00
C VAL A 322 -36.84 22.52 -3.59
N GLY A 323 -37.02 22.80 -4.86
CA GLY A 323 -36.29 23.84 -5.58
C GLY A 323 -37.20 24.63 -6.51
N TRP A 324 -36.88 25.90 -6.71
CA TRP A 324 -37.57 26.80 -7.66
C TRP A 324 -36.53 27.68 -8.36
N VAL A 325 -36.61 27.72 -9.69
CA VAL A 325 -35.87 28.64 -10.55
C VAL A 325 -36.73 29.90 -10.73
N ILE A 326 -36.28 31.03 -10.21
CA ILE A 326 -37.03 32.26 -10.13
C ILE A 326 -37.05 32.99 -11.48
N SER A 327 -36.02 32.85 -12.35
CA SER A 327 -35.90 33.52 -13.64
C SER A 327 -35.58 32.56 -14.76
#